data_85b0d3d66d4124e103e7cf396d222277
#
_entry.id   85b0d3d66d4124e103e7cf396d222277
#
_cell.length_a   1.000
_cell.length_b   1.000
_cell.length_c   1.000
_cell.angle_alpha   90.00
_cell.angle_beta   90.00
_cell.angle_gamma   90.00
#
_symmetry.space_group_name_H-M   'P 1'
#
loop_
_entity.id
_entity.type
_entity.pdbx_description
1 polymer ?
#
loop_
_entity_poly.entity_id
_entity_poly.type
_entity_poly.pdbx_seq_one_letter_code
_entity_poly.pdbx_strand_id
1 'polypeptide(L)'
;MELKSFQIEASEQIAERYESYMNDPLYIRKNEIVPFYQNLSAITGAGKTLVLADAIEQIRAMTTTQPVVLWLSKGKVVVGQTFENLSNGKYADNIPSYAIKPLLD
;
A
#
# COMPACT_ATOMS: atom_id res chain seq x y z
N MET A 1 12.66 3.31 -7.97
CA MET A 1 13.64 2.46 -7.26
C MET A 1 13.31 1.00 -7.50
N GLU A 2 14.32 0.21 -7.78
CA GLU A 2 14.10 -1.23 -8.01
C GLU A 2 13.88 -1.98 -6.71
N LEU A 3 12.92 -2.90 -6.74
CA LEU A 3 12.67 -3.79 -5.61
C LEU A 3 13.58 -5.00 -5.70
N LYS A 4 14.07 -5.44 -4.55
CA LYS A 4 14.77 -6.72 -4.44
C LYS A 4 13.77 -7.86 -4.50
N SER A 5 14.25 -9.09 -4.79
CA SER A 5 13.36 -10.23 -4.97
C SER A 5 12.46 -10.49 -3.75
N PHE A 6 12.97 -10.37 -2.52
CA PHE A 6 12.14 -10.56 -1.33
C PHE A 6 11.10 -9.46 -1.15
N GLN A 7 11.37 -8.25 -1.65
CA GLN A 7 10.40 -7.16 -1.61
C GLN A 7 9.28 -7.38 -2.62
N ILE A 8 9.63 -7.85 -3.83
CA ILE A 8 8.65 -8.21 -4.85
C ILE A 8 7.73 -9.31 -4.33
N GLU A 9 8.30 -10.35 -3.73
CA GLU A 9 7.53 -11.45 -3.17
C GLU A 9 6.58 -10.96 -2.08
N ALA A 10 7.04 -10.08 -1.19
CA ALA A 10 6.20 -9.52 -0.14
C ALA A 10 5.04 -8.70 -0.72
N SER A 11 5.28 -7.86 -1.70
CA SER A 11 4.24 -7.03 -2.30
C SER A 11 3.23 -7.89 -3.07
N GLU A 12 3.69 -8.92 -3.78
CA GLU A 12 2.82 -9.84 -4.49
C GLU A 12 1.92 -10.61 -3.52
N GLN A 13 2.46 -11.06 -2.40
CA GLN A 13 1.66 -11.74 -1.37
C GLN A 13 0.58 -10.83 -0.79
N ILE A 14 0.90 -9.57 -0.53
CA ILE A 14 -0.10 -8.62 -0.03
C ILE A 14 -1.22 -8.45 -1.05
N ALA A 15 -0.88 -8.24 -2.31
CA ALA A 15 -1.86 -8.05 -3.37
C ALA A 15 -2.73 -9.29 -3.60
N GLU A 16 -2.12 -10.48 -3.60
CA GLU A 16 -2.84 -11.74 -3.76
C GLU A 16 -3.80 -12.01 -2.60
N ARG A 17 -3.37 -11.74 -1.38
CA ARG A 17 -4.21 -11.89 -0.19
C ARG A 17 -5.37 -10.91 -0.19
N TYR A 18 -5.12 -9.68 -0.63
CA TYR A 18 -6.18 -8.69 -0.79
C TYR A 18 -7.22 -9.17 -1.81
N GLU A 19 -6.78 -9.61 -2.97
CA GLU A 19 -7.68 -10.11 -4.01
C GLU A 19 -8.49 -11.31 -3.53
N SER A 20 -7.83 -12.26 -2.89
CA SER A 20 -8.48 -13.45 -2.36
C SER A 20 -9.55 -13.08 -1.31
N TYR A 21 -9.23 -12.13 -0.43
CA TYR A 21 -10.17 -11.68 0.58
C TYR A 21 -11.36 -10.93 -0.04
N MET A 22 -11.12 -10.10 -1.03
CA MET A 22 -12.20 -9.35 -1.70
C MET A 22 -13.15 -10.26 -2.47
N ASN A 23 -12.65 -11.39 -2.96
CA ASN A 23 -13.48 -12.38 -3.64
C ASN A 23 -14.33 -13.22 -2.68
N ASP A 24 -13.88 -13.37 -1.43
CA ASP A 24 -14.58 -14.15 -0.40
C ASP A 24 -14.39 -13.49 0.97
N PRO A 25 -15.05 -12.35 1.20
CA PRO A 25 -14.88 -11.60 2.45
C PRO A 25 -15.48 -12.35 3.64
N LEU A 26 -14.88 -12.14 4.81
CA LEU A 26 -15.39 -12.68 6.06
C LEU A 26 -16.44 -11.74 6.64
N TYR A 27 -17.61 -12.28 6.96
CA TYR A 27 -18.70 -11.51 7.55
C TYR A 27 -18.84 -11.83 9.03
N ILE A 28 -19.00 -10.80 9.87
CA ILE A 28 -19.31 -10.96 11.29
C ILE A 28 -20.83 -11.19 11.45
N ARG A 29 -21.61 -10.40 10.71
CA ARG A 29 -23.07 -10.43 10.72
C ARG A 29 -23.57 -10.25 9.31
N LYS A 30 -24.86 -10.42 9.12
CA LYS A 30 -25.53 -10.09 7.88
C LYS A 30 -25.26 -8.63 7.53
N ASN A 31 -24.54 -8.36 6.45
CA ASN A 31 -24.12 -7.05 5.95
C ASN A 31 -22.94 -6.39 6.66
N GLU A 32 -22.29 -7.06 7.62
CA GLU A 32 -21.07 -6.53 8.25
C GLU A 32 -19.88 -7.36 7.85
N ILE A 33 -18.96 -6.75 7.10
CA ILE A 33 -17.74 -7.39 6.60
C ILE A 33 -16.59 -7.10 7.56
N VAL A 34 -15.80 -8.13 7.88
CA VAL A 34 -14.55 -7.94 8.61
C VAL A 34 -13.55 -7.24 7.66
N PRO A 35 -12.95 -6.10 8.06
CA PRO A 35 -11.95 -5.46 7.23
C PRO A 35 -10.75 -6.37 6.97
N PHE A 36 -10.13 -6.23 5.79
CA PHE A 36 -8.90 -6.93 5.49
C PHE A 36 -7.75 -6.29 6.26
N TYR A 37 -7.00 -7.10 6.99
CA TYR A 37 -5.79 -6.67 7.69
C TYR A 37 -4.61 -7.47 7.19
N GLN A 38 -3.50 -6.79 6.94
CA GLN A 38 -2.25 -7.42 6.56
C GLN A 38 -1.12 -6.71 7.29
N ASN A 39 -0.26 -7.47 7.94
CA ASN A 39 0.89 -6.96 8.66
C ASN A 39 2.18 -7.25 7.89
N LEU A 40 3.05 -6.26 7.81
CA LEU A 40 4.36 -6.38 7.17
C LEU A 40 5.42 -6.01 8.21
N SER A 41 6.08 -7.01 8.78
CA SER A 41 6.96 -6.81 9.93
C SER A 41 8.44 -7.16 9.70
N ALA A 42 8.76 -7.92 8.68
CA ALA A 42 10.11 -8.47 8.49
C ALA A 42 11.07 -7.53 7.76
N ILE A 43 10.60 -6.36 7.31
CA ILE A 43 11.36 -5.42 6.49
C ILE A 43 11.54 -4.11 7.28
N THR A 44 12.73 -3.52 7.21
CA THR A 44 13.00 -2.26 7.90
C THR A 44 12.46 -1.05 7.14
N GLY A 45 12.21 0.03 7.87
CA GLY A 45 11.69 1.35 7.49
C GLY A 45 11.45 1.64 6.01
N ALA A 46 12.49 2.06 5.28
CA ALA A 46 12.37 2.44 3.87
C ALA A 46 11.95 1.27 2.97
N GLY A 47 12.33 0.05 3.32
CA GLY A 47 11.92 -1.14 2.58
C GLY A 47 10.41 -1.37 2.67
N LYS A 48 9.79 -1.08 3.80
CA LYS A 48 8.33 -1.20 3.95
C LYS A 48 7.58 -0.23 3.06
N THR A 49 8.05 1.01 2.98
CA THR A 49 7.43 2.03 2.12
C THR A 49 7.44 1.58 0.67
N LEU A 50 8.55 1.08 0.20
CA LEU A 50 8.70 0.60 -1.18
C LEU A 50 7.79 -0.60 -1.46
N VAL A 51 7.74 -1.58 -0.55
CA VAL A 51 6.87 -2.75 -0.67
C VAL A 51 5.40 -2.34 -0.68
N LEU A 52 4.99 -1.42 0.21
CA LEU A 52 3.61 -0.96 0.26
C LEU A 52 3.22 -0.18 -0.99
N ALA A 53 4.11 0.66 -1.52
CA ALA A 53 3.85 1.38 -2.76
C ALA A 53 3.62 0.40 -3.92
N ASP A 54 4.49 -0.60 -4.04
CA ASP A 54 4.35 -1.62 -5.08
C ASP A 54 3.07 -2.45 -4.92
N ALA A 55 2.73 -2.81 -3.69
CA ALA A 55 1.49 -3.56 -3.40
C ALA A 55 0.25 -2.74 -3.78
N ILE A 56 0.25 -1.45 -3.49
CA ILE A 56 -0.84 -0.55 -3.86
C ILE A 56 -1.01 -0.50 -5.39
N GLU A 57 0.09 -0.41 -6.14
CA GLU A 57 0.03 -0.43 -7.60
C GLU A 57 -0.49 -1.77 -8.13
N GLN A 58 -0.09 -2.88 -7.54
CA GLN A 58 -0.60 -4.19 -7.93
C GLN A 58 -2.10 -4.32 -7.66
N ILE A 59 -2.56 -3.85 -6.51
CA ILE A 59 -3.99 -3.83 -6.18
C ILE A 59 -4.75 -2.94 -7.17
N ARG A 60 -4.20 -1.77 -7.51
CA ARG A 60 -4.80 -0.88 -8.50
C ARG A 60 -4.97 -1.58 -9.85
N ALA A 61 -4.00 -2.38 -10.26
CA ALA A 61 -4.05 -3.11 -11.52
C ALA A 61 -5.13 -4.21 -11.53
N MET A 62 -5.51 -4.72 -10.36
CA MET A 62 -6.54 -5.76 -10.22
C MET A 62 -7.95 -5.21 -10.18
N THR A 63 -8.12 -3.90 -9.97
CA THR A 63 -9.43 -3.30 -9.73
C THR A 63 -9.93 -2.55 -10.96
N THR A 64 -11.26 -2.49 -11.13
CA THR A 64 -11.89 -1.76 -12.22
C THR A 64 -11.94 -0.27 -11.95
N THR A 65 -12.00 0.11 -10.68
CA THR A 65 -11.94 1.52 -10.26
C THR A 65 -10.73 1.73 -9.39
N GLN A 66 -10.16 2.93 -9.41
CA GLN A 66 -8.99 3.24 -8.61
C GLN A 66 -9.36 3.30 -7.12
N PRO A 67 -8.78 2.43 -6.27
CA PRO A 67 -9.02 2.51 -4.84
C PRO A 67 -8.49 3.82 -4.25
N VAL A 68 -9.20 4.33 -3.25
CA VAL A 68 -8.70 5.47 -2.46
C VAL A 68 -7.79 4.92 -1.38
N VAL A 69 -6.59 5.47 -1.29
CA VAL A 69 -5.59 5.03 -0.32
C VAL A 69 -5.30 6.17 0.64
N LEU A 70 -5.41 5.89 1.94
CA LEU A 70 -5.01 6.80 2.99
C LEU A 70 -3.75 6.25 3.65
N TRP A 71 -2.66 7.02 3.53
CA TRP A 71 -1.38 6.64 4.12
C TRP A 71 -1.21 7.35 5.46
N LEU A 72 -1.03 6.56 6.52
CA LEU A 72 -0.87 7.09 7.87
C LEU A 72 0.52 6.72 8.40
N SER A 73 1.18 7.71 8.98
CA SER A 73 2.47 7.51 9.66
C SER A 73 2.52 8.36 10.91
N LYS A 74 3.36 7.95 11.85
CA LYS A 74 3.54 8.69 13.09
C LYS A 74 4.62 9.76 12.93
N GLY A 75 4.27 11.01 13.29
CA GLY A 75 5.22 12.13 13.34
C GLY A 75 5.34 12.90 12.04
N LYS A 76 5.47 14.22 12.16
CA LYS A 76 5.50 15.14 11.02
C LYS A 76 6.68 14.90 10.08
N VAL A 77 7.85 14.59 10.64
CA VAL A 77 9.06 14.37 9.84
C VAL A 77 8.93 13.14 8.96
N VAL A 78 8.43 12.04 9.54
CA VAL A 78 8.23 10.78 8.79
C VAL A 78 7.16 10.96 7.73
N VAL A 79 6.05 11.60 8.06
CA VAL A 79 4.98 11.89 7.09
C VAL A 79 5.49 12.73 5.95
N GLY A 80 6.25 13.79 6.25
CA GLY A 80 6.81 14.66 5.22
C GLY A 80 7.81 13.94 4.32
N GLN A 81 8.68 13.11 4.87
CA GLN A 81 9.63 12.33 4.10
C GLN A 81 8.92 11.31 3.21
N THR A 82 7.91 10.63 3.73
CA THR A 82 7.14 9.66 2.98
C THR A 82 6.41 10.34 1.82
N PHE A 83 5.77 11.47 2.08
CA PHE A 83 5.11 12.26 1.06
C PHE A 83 6.08 12.64 -0.06
N GLU A 84 7.22 13.21 0.29
CA GLU A 84 8.24 13.62 -0.70
C GLU A 84 8.74 12.42 -1.51
N ASN A 85 9.05 11.31 -0.88
CA ASN A 85 9.58 10.14 -1.56
C ASN A 85 8.56 9.50 -2.50
N LEU A 86 7.27 9.51 -2.16
CA LEU A 86 6.22 8.93 -2.99
C LEU A 86 5.75 9.86 -4.09
N SER A 87 5.78 11.17 -3.87
CA SER A 87 5.24 12.12 -4.84
C SER A 87 6.28 12.62 -5.85
N ASN A 88 7.53 12.76 -5.43
CA ASN A 88 8.55 13.41 -6.26
C ASN A 88 9.96 12.87 -6.05
N GLY A 89 10.15 11.98 -5.09
CA GLY A 89 11.45 11.45 -4.73
C GLY A 89 11.71 10.05 -5.28
N LYS A 90 12.50 9.29 -4.52
CA LYS A 90 13.03 8.00 -4.97
C LYS A 90 11.98 6.90 -5.19
N TYR A 91 10.78 7.04 -4.66
CA TYR A 91 9.72 6.04 -4.82
C TYR A 91 8.60 6.49 -5.76
N ALA A 92 8.71 7.65 -6.38
CA ALA A 92 7.66 8.18 -7.25
C ALA A 92 7.33 7.22 -8.40
N ASP A 93 8.34 6.59 -8.98
CA ASP A 93 8.15 5.65 -10.09
C ASP A 93 7.51 4.32 -9.66
N ASN A 94 7.44 4.06 -8.36
CA ASN A 94 6.87 2.83 -7.84
C ASN A 94 5.37 2.93 -7.57
N ILE A 95 4.81 4.15 -7.67
CA ILE A 95 3.39 4.37 -7.48
C ILE A 95 2.84 5.37 -8.54
N PRO A 96 3.05 5.09 -9.83
CA PRO A 96 2.75 6.06 -10.90
C PRO A 96 1.26 6.30 -11.11
N SER A 97 0.38 5.37 -10.71
CA SER A 97 -1.06 5.50 -10.93
C SER A 97 -1.72 6.49 -9.98
N TYR A 98 -1.01 6.99 -8.97
CA TYR A 98 -1.58 7.85 -7.94
C TYR A 98 -0.97 9.24 -7.94
N ALA A 99 -1.83 10.23 -7.80
CA ALA A 99 -1.42 11.58 -7.44
C ALA A 99 -1.42 11.68 -5.91
N ILE A 100 -0.24 11.84 -5.34
CA ILE A 100 -0.08 11.86 -3.88
C ILE A 100 -0.34 13.27 -3.38
N LYS A 101 -1.23 13.39 -2.41
CA LYS A 101 -1.58 14.70 -1.81
C LYS A 101 -1.52 14.61 -0.28
N PRO A 102 -0.97 15.63 0.38
CA PRO A 102 -1.04 15.67 1.84
C PRO A 102 -2.46 16.01 2.29
N LEU A 103 -2.87 15.44 3.43
CA LEU A 103 -4.04 15.96 4.12
C LEU A 103 -3.61 17.19 4.92
N LEU A 104 -4.31 18.29 4.72
CA LEU A 104 -4.02 19.53 5.44
C LEU A 104 -4.71 19.51 6.80
N ASP A 105 -4.01 20.00 7.78
CA ASP A 105 -4.53 20.19 9.13
C ASP A 105 -5.49 21.37 9.19
#